data_b8fa66373dbffb711ecc5f86bb9dfefb
#
_entry.id   b8fa66373dbffb711ecc5f86bb9dfefb
#
_cell.length_a   1.000
_cell.length_b   1.000
_cell.length_c   1.000
_cell.angle_alpha   90.00
_cell.angle_beta   90.00
_cell.angle_gamma   90.00
#
_symmetry.space_group_name_H-M   'P 1'
#
loop_
_entity.id
_entity.type
_entity.pdbx_description
1 polymer ?
#
loop_
_entity_poly.entity_id
_entity_poly.type
_entity_poly.pdbx_seq_one_letter_code
_entity_poly.pdbx_strand_id
1 'polypeptide(L)'
;MKTLSRFAAAFLSVALLLGMTSCGQAKKNLKILDTAYAVEDYAMAISKENEGLKAAIDQALAELTEDGTIPSIIEKYIPAGATIEKKESVKGTYPEFTTIEEGKLIMATNAFFQPYEYHEGDNIVGIDPEIAKAVADKLGLELVIEDVEFDSIIAGVQAGKYDIGCAGMTVTEDRLKSVNFSTPYATGVQSVIVVEGSEITDVDKLLEGNYKVGVQTGTTGDIYMSDTPENGGVGENRVERFAKGNDAVIALQSGKIDAVVIDNEPAKAFVAAANK
;
A
#
# COMPACT_ATOMS: atom_id res chain seq x y z
N MET A 1 61.63 43.65 -54.72
CA MET A 1 61.02 42.34 -54.89
C MET A 1 60.46 42.02 -53.57
N LYS A 2 59.23 41.52 -53.46
CA LYS A 2 58.22 41.73 -52.41
C LYS A 2 58.41 40.79 -51.18
N THR A 3 58.57 41.42 -50.04
CA THR A 3 58.57 40.78 -48.70
C THR A 3 57.12 40.59 -48.18
N LEU A 4 56.75 39.36 -47.91
CA LEU A 4 55.48 39.07 -47.23
C LEU A 4 55.68 39.09 -45.72
N SER A 5 54.92 39.96 -45.06
CA SER A 5 54.77 40.05 -43.63
C SER A 5 53.79 38.96 -43.11
N ARG A 6 54.22 38.18 -42.13
CA ARG A 6 53.41 37.22 -41.44
C ARG A 6 52.82 37.86 -40.18
N PHE A 7 51.49 38.10 -40.13
CA PHE A 7 50.75 38.41 -38.90
C PHE A 7 50.34 37.09 -38.21
N ALA A 8 50.87 36.87 -37.02
CA ALA A 8 50.42 35.82 -36.13
C ALA A 8 49.28 36.37 -35.29
N ALA A 9 48.05 35.85 -35.51
CA ALA A 9 46.92 36.12 -34.68
C ALA A 9 46.90 35.11 -33.55
N ALA A 10 47.13 35.55 -32.30
CA ALA A 10 46.96 34.76 -31.10
C ALA A 10 45.48 34.67 -30.78
N PHE A 11 44.87 33.49 -30.94
CA PHE A 11 43.52 33.19 -30.41
C PHE A 11 43.64 32.84 -28.94
N LEU A 12 43.15 33.73 -28.08
CA LEU A 12 43.00 33.51 -26.66
C LEU A 12 41.68 32.74 -26.45
N SER A 13 41.75 31.40 -26.31
CA SER A 13 40.62 30.57 -25.99
C SER A 13 40.32 30.68 -24.48
N VAL A 14 39.35 31.50 -24.12
CA VAL A 14 38.75 31.48 -22.78
C VAL A 14 37.84 30.27 -22.69
N ALA A 15 38.31 29.18 -22.09
CA ALA A 15 37.50 28.06 -21.73
C ALA A 15 36.64 28.45 -20.51
N LEU A 16 35.37 28.79 -20.76
CA LEU A 16 34.37 28.95 -19.72
C LEU A 16 34.03 27.54 -19.19
N LEU A 17 34.69 27.13 -18.12
CA LEU A 17 34.30 25.99 -17.31
C LEU A 17 32.97 26.35 -16.56
N LEU A 18 31.84 26.13 -17.24
CA LEU A 18 30.55 26.01 -16.56
C LEU A 18 30.61 24.76 -15.70
N GLY A 19 30.97 24.94 -14.44
CA GLY A 19 30.78 23.95 -13.39
C GLY A 19 29.31 23.67 -13.27
N MET A 20 28.83 22.59 -13.89
CA MET A 20 27.56 21.98 -13.50
C MET A 20 27.75 21.41 -12.08
N THR A 21 27.54 22.25 -11.07
CA THR A 21 27.25 21.77 -9.76
C THR A 21 25.87 21.09 -9.87
N SER A 22 25.88 19.77 -10.13
CA SER A 22 24.76 18.92 -9.82
C SER A 22 24.53 19.08 -8.33
N CYS A 23 23.57 19.94 -7.96
CA CYS A 23 23.06 20.06 -6.62
C CYS A 23 22.28 18.77 -6.36
N GLY A 24 22.98 17.68 -6.00
CA GLY A 24 22.37 16.53 -5.39
C GLY A 24 21.78 17.04 -4.06
N GLN A 25 20.48 17.31 -4.03
CA GLN A 25 19.80 17.56 -2.76
C GLN A 25 20.11 16.37 -1.87
N ALA A 26 20.71 16.63 -0.71
CA ALA A 26 20.94 15.58 0.28
C ALA A 26 19.59 14.92 0.59
N LYS A 27 19.57 13.60 0.52
CA LYS A 27 18.39 12.80 0.81
C LYS A 27 17.90 13.14 2.21
N LYS A 28 16.65 13.57 2.35
CA LYS A 28 16.07 13.95 3.63
C LYS A 28 15.61 12.69 4.36
N ASN A 29 15.99 12.56 5.62
CA ASN A 29 15.46 11.51 6.48
C ASN A 29 13.96 11.72 6.73
N LEU A 30 13.24 10.63 6.83
CA LEU A 30 11.81 10.60 7.09
C LEU A 30 11.53 10.05 8.48
N LYS A 31 10.41 10.44 9.05
CA LYS A 31 9.86 9.87 10.29
C LYS A 31 8.36 9.71 10.18
N ILE A 32 7.82 8.78 10.96
CA ILE A 32 6.38 8.62 11.18
C ILE A 32 6.02 9.43 12.41
N LEU A 33 4.87 10.11 12.37
CA LEU A 33 4.33 10.78 13.55
C LEU A 33 3.80 9.76 14.56
N ASP A 34 3.93 10.05 15.85
CA ASP A 34 3.49 9.15 16.92
C ASP A 34 1.96 9.03 17.04
N THR A 35 1.23 9.97 16.46
CA THR A 35 -0.25 10.01 16.50
C THR A 35 -0.83 9.19 15.35
N ALA A 36 -1.61 8.17 15.68
CA ALA A 36 -2.41 7.43 14.69
C ALA A 36 -3.58 8.30 14.20
N TYR A 37 -3.90 8.19 12.92
CA TYR A 37 -5.04 8.92 12.33
C TYR A 37 -6.35 8.13 12.46
N ALA A 38 -6.35 6.84 12.09
CA ALA A 38 -7.52 5.96 12.13
C ALA A 38 -7.09 4.50 12.33
N VAL A 39 -7.99 3.69 12.91
CA VAL A 39 -7.85 2.22 13.00
C VAL A 39 -8.87 1.60 12.05
N GLU A 40 -8.47 0.61 11.29
CA GLU A 40 -9.22 0.04 10.18
C GLU A 40 -9.19 -1.49 10.20
N ASP A 41 -10.27 -2.12 9.74
CA ASP A 41 -10.36 -3.56 9.59
C ASP A 41 -10.08 -3.97 8.15
N TYR A 42 -9.13 -4.89 7.94
CA TYR A 42 -8.80 -5.45 6.64
C TYR A 42 -9.54 -6.75 6.37
N ALA A 43 -10.18 -6.81 5.20
CA ALA A 43 -10.95 -7.97 4.77
C ALA A 43 -10.83 -8.22 3.27
N MET A 44 -11.15 -9.43 2.83
CA MET A 44 -11.19 -9.78 1.42
C MET A 44 -12.48 -9.24 0.77
N ALA A 45 -12.35 -8.46 -0.30
CA ALA A 45 -13.48 -8.04 -1.13
C ALA A 45 -13.96 -9.20 -2.00
N ILE A 46 -15.27 -9.41 -2.08
CA ILE A 46 -15.92 -10.52 -2.79
C ILE A 46 -17.15 -9.97 -3.53
N SER A 47 -17.45 -10.48 -4.72
CA SER A 47 -18.64 -10.06 -5.46
C SER A 47 -19.92 -10.28 -4.65
N LYS A 48 -20.85 -9.32 -4.71
CA LYS A 48 -22.20 -9.45 -4.12
C LYS A 48 -23.02 -10.60 -4.70
N GLU A 49 -22.69 -10.99 -5.93
CA GLU A 49 -23.33 -12.09 -6.62
C GLU A 49 -22.85 -13.48 -6.09
N ASN A 50 -21.78 -13.53 -5.27
CA ASN A 50 -21.15 -14.77 -4.82
C ASN A 50 -21.19 -14.93 -3.28
N GLU A 51 -22.39 -14.95 -2.73
CA GLU A 51 -22.66 -15.18 -1.30
C GLU A 51 -22.10 -16.54 -0.83
N GLY A 52 -22.12 -17.56 -1.69
CA GLY A 52 -21.58 -18.88 -1.37
C GLY A 52 -20.06 -18.83 -1.13
N LEU A 53 -19.30 -18.16 -2.00
CA LEU A 53 -17.88 -18.00 -1.84
C LEU A 53 -17.54 -17.18 -0.57
N LYS A 54 -18.30 -16.09 -0.32
CA LYS A 54 -18.16 -15.33 0.92
C LYS A 54 -18.32 -16.20 2.16
N ALA A 55 -19.39 -16.98 2.21
CA ALA A 55 -19.67 -17.85 3.36
C ALA A 55 -18.58 -18.92 3.55
N ALA A 56 -18.06 -19.48 2.45
CA ALA A 56 -16.97 -20.46 2.48
C ALA A 56 -15.66 -19.82 2.97
N ILE A 57 -15.33 -18.62 2.50
CA ILE A 57 -14.15 -17.86 2.95
C ILE A 57 -14.27 -17.49 4.43
N ASP A 58 -15.43 -17.00 4.88
CA ASP A 58 -15.64 -16.63 6.29
C ASP A 58 -15.43 -17.84 7.22
N GLN A 59 -15.94 -19.01 6.83
CA GLN A 59 -15.71 -20.25 7.58
C GLN A 59 -14.23 -20.64 7.59
N ALA A 60 -13.55 -20.58 6.43
CA ALA A 60 -12.13 -20.88 6.33
C ALA A 60 -11.29 -19.93 7.19
N LEU A 61 -11.57 -18.64 7.18
CA LEU A 61 -10.89 -17.64 8.02
C LEU A 61 -11.08 -17.91 9.51
N ALA A 62 -12.31 -18.28 9.93
CA ALA A 62 -12.59 -18.65 11.31
C ALA A 62 -11.77 -19.87 11.75
N GLU A 63 -11.75 -20.92 10.94
CA GLU A 63 -10.96 -22.14 11.21
C GLU A 63 -9.45 -21.86 11.27
N LEU A 64 -8.92 -21.05 10.32
CA LEU A 64 -7.50 -20.66 10.27
C LEU A 64 -7.10 -19.71 11.41
N THR A 65 -8.04 -18.96 11.94
CA THR A 65 -7.81 -18.16 13.15
C THR A 65 -7.77 -19.04 14.38
N GLU A 66 -8.72 -19.98 14.51
CA GLU A 66 -8.80 -20.88 15.65
C GLU A 66 -7.63 -21.87 15.74
N ASP A 67 -7.14 -22.38 14.59
CA ASP A 67 -5.99 -23.30 14.55
C ASP A 67 -4.64 -22.59 14.68
N GLY A 68 -4.63 -21.24 14.75
CA GLY A 68 -3.43 -20.44 14.93
C GLY A 68 -2.66 -20.13 13.63
N THR A 69 -3.20 -20.51 12.46
CA THR A 69 -2.54 -20.25 11.17
C THR A 69 -2.45 -18.76 10.87
N ILE A 70 -3.57 -18.03 10.90
CA ILE A 70 -3.59 -16.58 10.65
C ILE A 70 -2.75 -15.83 11.68
N PRO A 71 -2.89 -16.04 13.00
CA PRO A 71 -1.99 -15.43 13.99
C PRO A 71 -0.51 -15.69 13.72
N SER A 72 -0.15 -16.91 13.28
CA SER A 72 1.26 -17.25 12.95
C SER A 72 1.77 -16.52 11.72
N ILE A 73 0.93 -16.32 10.70
CA ILE A 73 1.26 -15.54 9.51
C ILE A 73 1.52 -14.08 9.91
N ILE A 74 0.61 -13.49 10.69
CA ILE A 74 0.77 -12.10 11.14
C ILE A 74 2.02 -11.93 11.99
N GLU A 75 2.28 -12.81 12.96
CA GLU A 75 3.46 -12.76 13.82
C GLU A 75 4.78 -12.92 13.02
N LYS A 76 4.77 -13.68 11.92
CA LYS A 76 5.92 -13.83 11.02
C LYS A 76 6.34 -12.50 10.39
N TYR A 77 5.37 -11.67 9.98
CA TYR A 77 5.62 -10.43 9.25
C TYR A 77 5.62 -9.18 10.14
N ILE A 78 4.82 -9.19 11.21
CA ILE A 78 4.68 -8.11 12.19
C ILE A 78 4.90 -8.70 13.59
N PRO A 79 6.16 -8.98 13.97
CA PRO A 79 6.47 -9.64 15.23
C PRO A 79 6.05 -8.79 16.44
N ALA A 80 5.13 -9.30 17.25
CA ALA A 80 4.75 -8.73 18.56
C ALA A 80 5.36 -9.53 19.73
N GLY A 81 6.09 -10.61 19.45
CA GLY A 81 6.67 -11.50 20.45
C GLY A 81 5.66 -12.48 21.05
N ALA A 82 4.55 -12.70 20.35
CA ALA A 82 3.52 -13.63 20.79
C ALA A 82 3.93 -15.09 20.57
N THR A 83 3.66 -15.96 21.55
CA THR A 83 3.76 -17.39 21.36
C THR A 83 2.43 -17.90 20.81
N ILE A 84 2.44 -18.32 19.55
CA ILE A 84 1.25 -18.85 18.89
C ILE A 84 1.21 -20.37 19.03
N GLU A 85 0.17 -20.89 19.69
CA GLU A 85 -0.10 -22.32 19.73
C GLU A 85 -0.84 -22.73 18.45
N LYS A 86 -0.18 -23.54 17.62
CA LYS A 86 -0.85 -24.15 16.46
C LYS A 86 -1.59 -25.40 16.88
N LYS A 87 -2.86 -25.48 16.50
CA LYS A 87 -3.72 -26.66 16.66
C LYS A 87 -3.75 -27.46 15.36
N GLU A 88 -4.19 -28.70 15.45
CA GLU A 88 -4.43 -29.50 14.24
C GLU A 88 -5.55 -28.87 13.40
N SER A 89 -5.24 -28.62 12.13
CA SER A 89 -6.19 -28.01 11.22
C SER A 89 -7.27 -29.02 10.82
N VAL A 90 -8.51 -28.71 11.14
CA VAL A 90 -9.66 -29.54 10.75
C VAL A 90 -10.16 -29.10 9.38
N LYS A 91 -10.35 -30.03 8.45
CA LYS A 91 -10.99 -29.74 7.18
C LYS A 91 -12.50 -29.71 7.39
N GLY A 92 -13.08 -28.53 7.28
CA GLY A 92 -14.52 -28.32 7.35
C GLY A 92 -15.28 -28.80 6.11
N THR A 93 -16.60 -28.82 6.21
CA THR A 93 -17.48 -28.90 5.03
C THR A 93 -17.95 -27.48 4.74
N TYR A 94 -17.62 -27.00 3.56
CA TYR A 94 -17.92 -25.62 3.18
C TYR A 94 -19.26 -25.52 2.45
N PRO A 95 -19.95 -24.36 2.51
CA PRO A 95 -21.09 -24.06 1.64
C PRO A 95 -20.74 -24.26 0.16
N GLU A 96 -21.77 -24.53 -0.66
CA GLU A 96 -21.57 -24.56 -2.11
C GLU A 96 -21.17 -23.16 -2.61
N PHE A 97 -20.14 -23.09 -3.43
CA PHE A 97 -19.66 -21.86 -4.04
C PHE A 97 -19.17 -22.11 -5.48
N THR A 98 -19.01 -21.04 -6.22
CA THR A 98 -18.43 -21.09 -7.56
C THR A 98 -17.23 -20.14 -7.61
N THR A 99 -16.28 -20.42 -8.49
CA THR A 99 -15.17 -19.53 -8.83
C THR A 99 -15.22 -19.22 -10.33
N ILE A 100 -14.56 -18.13 -10.73
CA ILE A 100 -14.50 -17.69 -12.14
C ILE A 100 -13.86 -18.75 -13.03
N GLU A 101 -12.78 -19.35 -12.56
CA GLU A 101 -12.16 -20.54 -13.16
C GLU A 101 -12.31 -21.72 -12.19
N GLU A 102 -12.86 -22.85 -12.69
CA GLU A 102 -13.05 -24.04 -11.87
C GLU A 102 -11.73 -24.51 -11.26
N GLY A 103 -11.75 -24.73 -9.94
CA GLY A 103 -10.57 -25.19 -9.17
C GLY A 103 -9.56 -24.12 -8.83
N LYS A 104 -9.80 -22.84 -9.17
CA LYS A 104 -8.91 -21.73 -8.86
C LYS A 104 -9.60 -20.66 -8.01
N LEU A 105 -8.82 -19.97 -7.20
CA LEU A 105 -9.20 -18.74 -6.50
C LEU A 105 -8.35 -17.61 -7.10
N ILE A 106 -8.95 -16.74 -7.89
CA ILE A 106 -8.26 -15.61 -8.54
C ILE A 106 -8.30 -14.42 -7.61
N MET A 107 -7.14 -14.03 -7.09
CA MET A 107 -6.92 -12.91 -6.19
C MET A 107 -6.34 -11.72 -6.93
N ALA A 108 -7.00 -10.56 -6.85
CA ALA A 108 -6.39 -9.28 -7.20
C ALA A 108 -5.73 -8.66 -5.98
N THR A 109 -4.52 -8.13 -6.16
CA THR A 109 -3.75 -7.41 -5.14
C THR A 109 -2.98 -6.26 -5.75
N ASN A 110 -2.35 -5.40 -4.92
CA ASN A 110 -1.39 -4.38 -5.36
C ASN A 110 -0.08 -4.54 -4.60
N ALA A 111 0.87 -5.27 -5.20
CA ALA A 111 2.06 -5.80 -4.53
C ALA A 111 3.17 -4.76 -4.26
N PHE A 112 2.78 -3.61 -3.69
CA PHE A 112 3.65 -2.50 -3.28
C PHE A 112 3.38 -2.04 -1.85
N PHE A 113 2.85 -2.93 -0.99
CA PHE A 113 2.33 -2.59 0.34
C PHE A 113 2.91 -3.51 1.44
N GLN A 114 4.25 -3.59 1.53
CA GLN A 114 4.95 -4.40 2.53
C GLN A 114 4.55 -3.99 3.96
N PRO A 115 4.24 -4.94 4.88
CA PRO A 115 4.42 -6.39 4.78
C PRO A 115 3.19 -7.17 4.31
N TYR A 116 2.11 -6.50 3.91
CA TYR A 116 0.87 -7.15 3.51
C TYR A 116 1.01 -7.86 2.16
N GLU A 117 1.43 -7.16 1.10
CA GLU A 117 1.73 -7.74 -0.21
C GLU A 117 2.86 -6.97 -0.90
N TYR A 118 3.86 -7.71 -1.37
CA TYR A 118 5.01 -7.11 -2.04
C TYR A 118 5.76 -8.13 -2.91
N HIS A 119 6.57 -7.61 -3.84
CA HIS A 119 7.42 -8.46 -4.67
C HIS A 119 8.69 -8.89 -3.94
N GLU A 120 8.98 -10.20 -3.99
CA GLU A 120 10.27 -10.79 -3.65
C GLU A 120 10.78 -11.58 -4.86
N GLY A 121 11.61 -10.94 -5.67
CA GLY A 121 11.95 -11.43 -7.00
C GLY A 121 10.71 -11.47 -7.91
N ASP A 122 10.43 -12.63 -8.49
CA ASP A 122 9.26 -12.84 -9.35
C ASP A 122 8.00 -13.25 -8.57
N ASN A 123 8.09 -13.42 -7.25
CA ASN A 123 6.97 -13.85 -6.43
C ASN A 123 6.30 -12.67 -5.73
N ILE A 124 5.00 -12.78 -5.52
CA ILE A 124 4.23 -11.90 -4.64
C ILE A 124 4.08 -12.61 -3.31
N VAL A 125 4.57 -11.98 -2.25
CA VAL A 125 4.62 -12.53 -0.88
C VAL A 125 4.04 -11.52 0.11
N GLY A 126 3.78 -11.97 1.34
CA GLY A 126 3.26 -11.13 2.41
C GLY A 126 2.11 -11.78 3.17
N ILE A 127 1.51 -11.02 4.07
CA ILE A 127 0.40 -11.48 4.91
C ILE A 127 -0.78 -11.91 4.04
N ASP A 128 -1.18 -11.07 3.10
CA ASP A 128 -2.36 -11.26 2.26
C ASP A 128 -2.22 -12.47 1.33
N PRO A 129 -1.12 -12.65 0.57
CA PRO A 129 -0.90 -13.85 -0.21
C PRO A 129 -0.88 -15.14 0.63
N GLU A 130 -0.28 -15.11 1.83
CA GLU A 130 -0.22 -16.30 2.68
C GLU A 130 -1.59 -16.65 3.28
N ILE A 131 -2.38 -15.67 3.71
CA ILE A 131 -3.75 -15.90 4.20
C ILE A 131 -4.64 -16.37 3.06
N ALA A 132 -4.59 -15.72 1.88
CA ALA A 132 -5.36 -16.14 0.72
C ALA A 132 -4.99 -17.56 0.27
N LYS A 133 -3.69 -17.93 0.33
CA LYS A 133 -3.23 -19.29 0.05
C LYS A 133 -3.80 -20.30 1.06
N ALA A 134 -3.77 -19.98 2.34
CA ALA A 134 -4.33 -20.86 3.38
C ALA A 134 -5.85 -21.04 3.20
N VAL A 135 -6.58 -19.98 2.84
CA VAL A 135 -8.00 -20.05 2.49
C VAL A 135 -8.22 -20.93 1.25
N ALA A 136 -7.46 -20.71 0.17
CA ALA A 136 -7.55 -21.51 -1.04
C ALA A 136 -7.31 -23.02 -0.75
N ASP A 137 -6.30 -23.34 0.07
CA ASP A 137 -6.00 -24.71 0.47
C ASP A 137 -7.15 -25.36 1.26
N LYS A 138 -7.77 -24.62 2.18
CA LYS A 138 -8.96 -25.08 2.91
C LYS A 138 -10.11 -25.40 1.97
N LEU A 139 -10.34 -24.58 0.97
CA LEU A 139 -11.40 -24.72 -0.04
C LEU A 139 -11.06 -25.74 -1.13
N GLY A 140 -9.82 -26.23 -1.19
CA GLY A 140 -9.35 -27.16 -2.23
C GLY A 140 -9.10 -26.50 -3.58
N LEU A 141 -8.74 -25.21 -3.59
CA LEU A 141 -8.49 -24.37 -4.76
C LEU A 141 -7.00 -24.09 -4.96
N GLU A 142 -6.59 -23.86 -6.21
CA GLU A 142 -5.30 -23.26 -6.55
C GLU A 142 -5.41 -21.73 -6.43
N LEU A 143 -4.51 -21.09 -5.66
CA LEU A 143 -4.46 -19.62 -5.63
C LEU A 143 -3.73 -19.09 -6.86
N VAL A 144 -4.36 -18.17 -7.57
CA VAL A 144 -3.77 -17.37 -8.66
C VAL A 144 -3.77 -15.91 -8.23
N ILE A 145 -2.62 -15.23 -8.29
CA ILE A 145 -2.49 -13.84 -7.86
C ILE A 145 -2.24 -12.94 -9.07
N GLU A 146 -3.03 -11.88 -9.20
CA GLU A 146 -2.86 -10.83 -10.21
C GLU A 146 -2.51 -9.51 -9.52
N ASP A 147 -1.34 -8.93 -9.89
CA ASP A 147 -0.90 -7.61 -9.45
C ASP A 147 -1.52 -6.53 -10.34
N VAL A 148 -2.32 -5.66 -9.73
CA VAL A 148 -3.07 -4.61 -10.43
C VAL A 148 -3.02 -3.29 -9.65
N GLU A 149 -3.44 -2.19 -10.25
CA GLU A 149 -3.59 -0.93 -9.52
C GLU A 149 -4.68 -1.05 -8.44
N PHE A 150 -4.40 -0.53 -7.25
CA PHE A 150 -5.26 -0.69 -6.07
C PHE A 150 -6.70 -0.21 -6.32
N ASP A 151 -6.87 0.93 -6.95
CA ASP A 151 -8.18 1.53 -7.24
C ASP A 151 -9.01 0.73 -8.26
N SER A 152 -8.39 -0.20 -8.99
CA SER A 152 -9.07 -1.08 -9.93
C SER A 152 -9.63 -2.37 -9.32
N ILE A 153 -9.20 -2.74 -8.10
CA ILE A 153 -9.53 -4.03 -7.48
C ILE A 153 -11.04 -4.20 -7.27
N ILE A 154 -11.68 -3.23 -6.60
CA ILE A 154 -13.14 -3.29 -6.32
C ILE A 154 -13.96 -3.43 -7.60
N ALA A 155 -13.64 -2.62 -8.61
CA ALA A 155 -14.34 -2.67 -9.91
C ALA A 155 -14.11 -4.02 -10.61
N GLY A 156 -12.90 -4.59 -10.52
CA GLY A 156 -12.58 -5.90 -11.08
C GLY A 156 -13.33 -7.04 -10.42
N VAL A 157 -13.43 -7.03 -9.08
CA VAL A 157 -14.21 -8.01 -8.30
C VAL A 157 -15.71 -7.88 -8.64
N GLN A 158 -16.23 -6.65 -8.67
CA GLN A 158 -17.63 -6.38 -9.02
C GLN A 158 -17.96 -6.85 -10.44
N ALA A 159 -17.04 -6.71 -11.37
CA ALA A 159 -17.21 -7.14 -12.75
C ALA A 159 -16.99 -8.66 -12.96
N GLY A 160 -16.67 -9.42 -11.93
CA GLY A 160 -16.39 -10.85 -12.03
C GLY A 160 -15.08 -11.18 -12.78
N LYS A 161 -14.09 -10.27 -12.72
CA LYS A 161 -12.75 -10.51 -13.26
C LYS A 161 -11.88 -11.25 -12.24
N TYR A 162 -12.09 -11.03 -10.96
CA TYR A 162 -11.39 -11.65 -9.84
C TYR A 162 -12.40 -12.24 -8.85
N ASP A 163 -12.08 -13.38 -8.25
CA ASP A 163 -12.91 -14.00 -7.20
C ASP A 163 -12.85 -13.17 -5.91
N ILE A 164 -11.65 -12.70 -5.59
CA ILE A 164 -11.38 -11.89 -4.40
C ILE A 164 -10.46 -10.70 -4.70
N GLY A 165 -10.60 -9.62 -3.92
CA GLY A 165 -9.60 -8.57 -3.75
C GLY A 165 -9.00 -8.69 -2.36
N CYS A 166 -7.69 -8.92 -2.24
CA CYS A 166 -6.98 -9.02 -0.97
C CYS A 166 -5.71 -8.17 -1.06
N ALA A 167 -5.71 -7.00 -0.43
CA ALA A 167 -4.74 -5.94 -0.65
C ALA A 167 -4.68 -4.94 0.54
N GLY A 168 -4.59 -5.44 1.79
CA GLY A 168 -4.71 -4.58 2.98
C GLY A 168 -5.99 -3.74 2.92
N MET A 169 -7.08 -4.32 2.38
CA MET A 169 -8.23 -3.53 1.98
C MET A 169 -9.19 -3.30 3.14
N THR A 170 -9.34 -2.03 3.54
CA THR A 170 -10.25 -1.59 4.59
C THR A 170 -11.71 -1.76 4.19
N VAL A 171 -12.50 -2.29 5.09
CA VAL A 171 -13.96 -2.30 4.98
C VAL A 171 -14.50 -0.89 5.17
N THR A 172 -15.18 -0.35 4.15
CA THR A 172 -15.85 0.95 4.24
C THR A 172 -17.29 0.86 3.73
N GLU A 173 -18.17 1.77 4.21
CA GLU A 173 -19.57 1.82 3.76
C GLU A 173 -19.68 2.03 2.25
N ASP A 174 -18.79 2.83 1.67
CA ASP A 174 -18.79 3.07 0.22
C ASP A 174 -18.39 1.84 -0.58
N ARG A 175 -17.34 1.12 -0.16
CA ARG A 175 -16.93 -0.15 -0.79
C ARG A 175 -18.00 -1.22 -0.65
N LEU A 176 -18.70 -1.27 0.49
CA LEU A 176 -19.84 -2.17 0.73
C LEU A 176 -21.03 -1.93 -0.22
N LYS A 177 -21.13 -0.78 -0.87
CA LYS A 177 -22.14 -0.55 -1.93
C LYS A 177 -21.85 -1.36 -3.19
N SER A 178 -20.59 -1.66 -3.47
CA SER A 178 -20.14 -2.34 -4.70
C SER A 178 -19.82 -3.82 -4.49
N VAL A 179 -19.22 -4.20 -3.35
CA VAL A 179 -18.80 -5.56 -3.03
C VAL A 179 -19.26 -5.98 -1.63
N ASN A 180 -19.19 -7.26 -1.34
CA ASN A 180 -19.20 -7.79 0.02
C ASN A 180 -17.75 -7.88 0.53
N PHE A 181 -17.61 -7.98 1.85
CA PHE A 181 -16.33 -8.27 2.49
C PHE A 181 -16.43 -9.55 3.33
N SER A 182 -15.33 -10.27 3.43
CA SER A 182 -15.18 -11.35 4.39
C SER A 182 -15.19 -10.82 5.82
N THR A 183 -15.21 -11.74 6.80
CA THR A 183 -14.76 -11.43 8.16
C THR A 183 -13.35 -10.82 8.10
N PRO A 184 -13.06 -9.75 8.89
CA PRO A 184 -11.71 -9.17 8.94
C PRO A 184 -10.67 -10.18 9.41
N TYR A 185 -9.48 -10.14 8.79
CA TYR A 185 -8.34 -11.00 9.14
C TYR A 185 -7.19 -10.24 9.78
N ALA A 186 -7.14 -8.92 9.64
CA ALA A 186 -6.13 -8.04 10.24
C ALA A 186 -6.71 -6.66 10.51
N THR A 187 -5.94 -5.82 11.24
CA THR A 187 -6.25 -4.41 11.46
C THR A 187 -5.10 -3.55 10.96
N GLY A 188 -5.45 -2.44 10.33
CA GLY A 188 -4.53 -1.39 9.92
C GLY A 188 -4.65 -0.13 10.78
N VAL A 189 -3.65 0.72 10.72
CA VAL A 189 -3.63 2.02 11.39
C VAL A 189 -3.10 3.06 10.42
N GLN A 190 -3.89 4.07 10.08
CA GLN A 190 -3.44 5.18 9.25
C GLN A 190 -2.44 6.06 10.00
N SER A 191 -1.33 6.38 9.36
CA SER A 191 -0.22 7.14 9.91
C SER A 191 0.25 8.24 8.96
N VAL A 192 1.01 9.18 9.49
CA VAL A 192 1.57 10.31 8.73
C VAL A 192 3.09 10.21 8.69
N ILE A 193 3.66 10.22 7.49
CA ILE A 193 5.10 10.32 7.27
C ILE A 193 5.45 11.77 6.95
N VAL A 194 6.49 12.29 7.59
CA VAL A 194 7.05 13.64 7.34
C VAL A 194 8.56 13.59 7.26
N VAL A 195 9.17 14.65 6.73
CA VAL A 195 10.63 14.83 6.81
C VAL A 195 11.04 15.11 8.27
N GLU A 196 12.17 14.56 8.72
CA GLU A 196 12.75 14.91 10.02
C GLU A 196 12.96 16.43 10.13
N GLY A 197 12.54 17.00 11.26
CA GLY A 197 12.59 18.45 11.48
C GLY A 197 11.45 19.23 10.82
N SER A 198 10.44 18.55 10.24
CA SER A 198 9.21 19.19 9.76
C SER A 198 8.47 19.93 10.89
N GLU A 199 7.80 21.03 10.53
CA GLU A 199 6.90 21.76 11.43
C GLU A 199 5.60 20.99 11.70
N ILE A 200 5.29 19.94 10.90
CA ILE A 200 4.18 19.04 11.13
C ILE A 200 4.62 18.05 12.23
N THR A 201 4.18 18.30 13.44
CA THR A 201 4.55 17.52 14.64
C THR A 201 3.53 16.46 15.01
N ASP A 202 2.30 16.62 14.58
CA ASP A 202 1.14 15.79 14.87
C ASP A 202 0.07 15.94 13.77
N VAL A 203 -1.01 15.17 13.87
CA VAL A 203 -2.12 15.18 12.90
C VAL A 203 -2.84 16.53 12.91
N ASP A 204 -3.06 17.13 14.07
CA ASP A 204 -3.77 18.43 14.17
C ASP A 204 -3.02 19.52 13.41
N LYS A 205 -1.68 19.54 13.53
CA LYS A 205 -0.83 20.46 12.75
C LYS A 205 -0.95 20.24 11.25
N LEU A 206 -1.06 18.99 10.79
CA LEU A 206 -1.27 18.67 9.38
C LEU A 206 -2.62 19.22 8.90
N LEU A 207 -3.68 19.02 9.67
CA LEU A 207 -5.04 19.43 9.32
C LEU A 207 -5.19 20.97 9.31
N GLU A 208 -4.68 21.65 10.33
CA GLU A 208 -4.77 23.11 10.49
C GLU A 208 -3.90 23.89 9.49
N GLY A 209 -2.76 23.32 9.08
CA GLY A 209 -1.78 23.98 8.20
C GLY A 209 -2.21 24.02 6.74
N ASN A 210 -1.38 24.63 5.90
CA ASN A 210 -1.57 24.66 4.45
C ASN A 210 -0.54 23.76 3.77
N TYR A 211 -0.51 22.47 4.15
CA TYR A 211 0.43 21.48 3.67
C TYR A 211 -0.16 20.64 2.54
N LYS A 212 0.70 20.21 1.61
CA LYS A 212 0.35 19.24 0.57
C LYS A 212 0.55 17.82 1.08
N VAL A 213 -0.45 16.98 0.91
CA VAL A 213 -0.46 15.60 1.38
C VAL A 213 -0.44 14.64 0.20
N GLY A 214 0.53 13.73 0.18
CA GLY A 214 0.56 12.63 -0.78
C GLY A 214 -0.18 11.43 -0.25
N VAL A 215 -0.94 10.78 -1.11
CA VAL A 215 -1.71 9.57 -0.81
C VAL A 215 -1.62 8.59 -1.99
N GLN A 216 -1.88 7.31 -1.74
CA GLN A 216 -2.12 6.38 -2.85
C GLN A 216 -3.59 6.48 -3.28
N THR A 217 -3.83 6.54 -4.60
CA THR A 217 -5.17 6.69 -5.20
C THR A 217 -6.12 5.60 -4.71
N GLY A 218 -7.32 6.00 -4.26
CA GLY A 218 -8.42 5.11 -3.89
C GLY A 218 -8.27 4.40 -2.54
N THR A 219 -7.18 4.66 -1.78
CA THR A 219 -7.02 4.15 -0.41
C THR A 219 -7.88 4.94 0.59
N THR A 220 -8.00 4.44 1.82
CA THR A 220 -8.66 5.20 2.89
C THR A 220 -7.88 6.45 3.26
N GLY A 221 -6.56 6.45 3.16
CA GLY A 221 -5.75 7.65 3.30
C GLY A 221 -6.12 8.74 2.29
N ASP A 222 -6.41 8.36 1.03
CA ASP A 222 -6.93 9.28 0.00
C ASP A 222 -8.32 9.80 0.38
N ILE A 223 -9.24 8.89 0.74
CA ILE A 223 -10.61 9.25 1.11
C ILE A 223 -10.63 10.24 2.29
N TYR A 224 -9.90 9.94 3.35
CA TYR A 224 -9.84 10.78 4.55
C TYR A 224 -9.21 12.15 4.26
N MET A 225 -8.07 12.17 3.58
CA MET A 225 -7.36 13.43 3.34
C MET A 225 -8.09 14.34 2.34
N SER A 226 -8.80 13.76 1.37
CA SER A 226 -9.57 14.52 0.38
C SER A 226 -10.86 15.12 0.93
N ASP A 227 -11.36 14.60 2.06
CA ASP A 227 -12.57 15.15 2.70
C ASP A 227 -12.35 16.58 3.21
N THR A 228 -13.43 17.24 3.55
CA THR A 228 -13.38 18.63 4.01
C THR A 228 -12.72 18.75 5.39
N PRO A 229 -12.18 19.93 5.75
CA PRO A 229 -11.62 20.15 7.09
C PRO A 229 -12.64 19.93 8.22
N GLU A 230 -13.93 20.17 7.97
CA GLU A 230 -15.00 19.94 8.94
C GLU A 230 -15.19 18.45 9.26
N ASN A 231 -14.82 17.57 8.32
CA ASN A 231 -14.87 16.12 8.45
C ASN A 231 -13.50 15.50 8.80
N GLY A 232 -12.48 16.33 9.08
CA GLY A 232 -11.16 15.87 9.48
C GLY A 232 -10.18 15.67 8.33
N GLY A 233 -10.53 16.06 7.09
CA GLY A 233 -9.62 16.02 5.95
C GLY A 233 -8.82 17.32 5.79
N VAL A 234 -8.00 17.37 4.74
CA VAL A 234 -7.27 18.60 4.34
C VAL A 234 -7.91 19.29 3.15
N GLY A 235 -8.86 18.62 2.49
CA GLY A 235 -9.54 19.08 1.29
C GLY A 235 -8.83 18.66 0.00
N GLU A 236 -9.62 18.38 -1.01
CA GLU A 236 -9.20 17.86 -2.33
C GLU A 236 -8.03 18.63 -2.97
N ASN A 237 -8.00 19.94 -2.82
CA ASN A 237 -7.00 20.82 -3.42
C ASN A 237 -5.60 20.72 -2.76
N ARG A 238 -5.49 20.07 -1.62
CA ARG A 238 -4.22 19.84 -0.89
C ARG A 238 -3.71 18.42 -1.04
N VAL A 239 -4.47 17.53 -1.67
CA VAL A 239 -4.11 16.12 -1.88
C VAL A 239 -3.43 15.93 -3.24
N GLU A 240 -2.28 15.28 -3.24
CA GLU A 240 -1.59 14.79 -4.45
C GLU A 240 -1.64 13.27 -4.46
N ARG A 241 -2.27 12.70 -5.49
CA ARG A 241 -2.48 11.25 -5.64
C ARG A 241 -1.37 10.59 -6.42
N PHE A 242 -0.97 9.42 -5.97
CA PHE A 242 0.04 8.58 -6.60
C PHE A 242 -0.53 7.18 -6.84
N ALA A 243 -0.08 6.51 -7.90
CA ALA A 243 -0.48 5.12 -8.16
C ALA A 243 0.04 4.17 -7.05
N LYS A 244 1.20 4.49 -6.47
CA LYS A 244 1.86 3.68 -5.44
C LYS A 244 2.28 4.54 -4.24
N GLY A 245 2.17 3.99 -3.02
CA GLY A 245 2.59 4.68 -1.81
C GLY A 245 4.07 5.08 -1.82
N ASN A 246 4.95 4.25 -2.40
CA ASN A 246 6.37 4.56 -2.53
C ASN A 246 6.63 5.82 -3.36
N ASP A 247 5.83 6.10 -4.39
CA ASP A 247 6.00 7.30 -5.23
C ASP A 247 5.64 8.56 -4.44
N ALA A 248 4.65 8.49 -3.55
CA ALA A 248 4.34 9.56 -2.60
C ALA A 248 5.52 9.82 -1.65
N VAL A 249 6.15 8.76 -1.13
CA VAL A 249 7.35 8.87 -0.27
C VAL A 249 8.53 9.51 -0.99
N ILE A 250 8.77 9.17 -2.25
CA ILE A 250 9.79 9.81 -3.09
C ILE A 250 9.48 11.31 -3.31
N ALA A 251 8.20 11.64 -3.53
CA ALA A 251 7.75 13.04 -3.66
C ALA A 251 7.98 13.83 -2.36
N LEU A 252 7.74 13.22 -1.20
CA LEU A 252 8.03 13.80 0.12
C LEU A 252 9.54 14.07 0.30
N GLN A 253 10.39 13.09 0.01
CA GLN A 253 11.84 13.26 0.12
C GLN A 253 12.39 14.37 -0.80
N SER A 254 11.79 14.53 -1.97
CA SER A 254 12.17 15.60 -2.92
C SER A 254 11.61 16.98 -2.54
N GLY A 255 10.75 17.06 -1.52
CA GLY A 255 10.10 18.31 -1.08
C GLY A 255 8.98 18.79 -2.00
N LYS A 256 8.39 17.89 -2.79
CA LYS A 256 7.25 18.18 -3.68
C LYS A 256 5.94 18.26 -2.91
N ILE A 257 5.85 17.49 -1.83
CA ILE A 257 4.77 17.45 -0.86
C ILE A 257 5.35 17.54 0.56
N ASP A 258 4.51 17.78 1.56
CA ASP A 258 4.91 18.05 2.93
C ASP A 258 4.70 16.85 3.86
N ALA A 259 3.76 15.97 3.54
CA ALA A 259 3.43 14.76 4.28
C ALA A 259 2.93 13.64 3.37
N VAL A 260 2.99 12.39 3.84
CA VAL A 260 2.31 11.24 3.21
C VAL A 260 1.41 10.60 4.26
N VAL A 261 0.16 10.30 3.90
CA VAL A 261 -0.76 9.52 4.73
C VAL A 261 -0.90 8.12 4.13
N ILE A 262 -0.59 7.13 4.95
CA ILE A 262 -0.58 5.72 4.57
C ILE A 262 -0.59 4.85 5.85
N ASP A 263 -0.91 3.58 5.73
CA ASP A 263 -0.93 2.63 6.83
C ASP A 263 0.43 2.46 7.51
N ASN A 264 0.40 2.26 8.82
CA ASN A 264 1.59 2.31 9.69
C ASN A 264 2.66 1.27 9.35
N GLU A 265 2.27 0.03 9.04
CA GLU A 265 3.27 -1.01 8.73
C GLU A 265 3.97 -0.74 7.38
N PRO A 266 3.27 -0.42 6.28
CA PRO A 266 3.90 0.09 5.06
C PRO A 266 4.71 1.37 5.28
N ALA A 267 4.22 2.31 6.11
CA ALA A 267 4.98 3.51 6.46
C ALA A 267 6.35 3.17 7.09
N LYS A 268 6.39 2.22 8.03
CA LYS A 268 7.65 1.73 8.63
C LYS A 268 8.60 1.15 7.58
N ALA A 269 8.08 0.33 6.66
CA ALA A 269 8.86 -0.27 5.59
C ALA A 269 9.45 0.81 4.66
N PHE A 270 8.64 1.76 4.23
CA PHE A 270 9.06 2.86 3.36
C PHE A 270 10.07 3.79 4.05
N VAL A 271 9.84 4.19 5.30
CA VAL A 271 10.76 5.03 6.06
C VAL A 271 12.09 4.31 6.28
N ALA A 272 12.07 3.02 6.63
CA ALA A 272 13.28 2.23 6.78
C ALA A 272 14.08 2.11 5.47
N ALA A 273 13.41 1.96 4.32
CA ALA A 273 14.05 1.93 3.01
C ALA A 273 14.55 3.32 2.59
N ALA A 274 13.77 4.36 2.87
CA ALA A 274 14.09 5.74 2.53
C ALA A 274 15.29 6.28 3.29
N ASN A 275 15.53 5.87 4.53
CA ASN A 275 16.61 6.37 5.40
C ASN A 275 17.93 5.59 5.27
N LYS A 276 17.99 4.56 4.42
CA LYS A 276 19.24 3.87 4.02
C LYS A 276 20.00 4.68 2.99
#